data_24316a9dd5058135a0439e56669da363
#
_entry.id   24316a9dd5058135a0439e56669da363
#
_cell.length_a   1.000
_cell.length_b   1.000
_cell.length_c   1.000
_cell.angle_alpha   90.00
_cell.angle_beta   90.00
_cell.angle_gamma   90.00
#
_symmetry.space_group_name_H-M   'P 1'
#
loop_
_entity.id
_entity.type
_entity.pdbx_description
1 polymer ?
#
loop_
_entity_poly.entity_id
_entity_poly.type
_entity_poly.pdbx_seq_one_letter_code
_entity_poly.pdbx_strand_id
1 'polypeptide(L)'
;MSLLVLSLAALVTSICNAQASAGACEGEIAAAAAKYQIPPGILYSVGLTETGRKGSLQPFAMNIEGKAYFANSAEEVLQKFAAARAQGAKLIDLGCMQINYYFHGENFASPDEMLNPRKNVEYAARFLSNLHARHETWTMAVARYHAGPNNDPAQKKYVCRVIANLVATGYGKWTPNASSFCQ
;
A
#
# COMPACT_ATOMS: atom_id res chain seq x y z
N MET A 1 -27.02 61.48 -20.03
CA MET A 1 -27.47 60.18 -19.45
C MET A 1 -26.40 59.09 -19.75
N SER A 2 -25.49 58.87 -18.83
CA SER A 2 -24.44 57.84 -18.99
C SER A 2 -24.82 56.58 -18.20
N LEU A 3 -25.00 55.48 -18.90
CA LEU A 3 -25.23 54.19 -18.28
C LEU A 3 -23.87 53.57 -17.88
N LEU A 4 -23.68 53.40 -16.57
CA LEU A 4 -22.60 52.57 -16.02
C LEU A 4 -23.02 51.10 -16.10
N VAL A 5 -22.26 50.30 -16.86
CA VAL A 5 -22.39 48.86 -16.88
C VAL A 5 -21.45 48.31 -15.84
N LEU A 6 -21.96 47.80 -14.71
CA LEU A 6 -21.19 47.02 -13.72
C LEU A 6 -21.02 45.60 -14.23
N SER A 7 -19.80 45.23 -14.58
CA SER A 7 -19.44 43.85 -14.86
C SER A 7 -19.16 43.10 -13.55
N LEU A 8 -20.03 42.17 -13.20
CA LEU A 8 -19.85 41.26 -12.07
C LEU A 8 -18.95 40.09 -12.53
N ALA A 9 -17.67 40.11 -12.14
CA ALA A 9 -16.77 38.99 -12.36
C ALA A 9 -17.04 37.92 -11.28
N ALA A 10 -17.65 36.81 -11.67
CA ALA A 10 -17.83 35.65 -10.81
C ALA A 10 -16.50 34.91 -10.69
N LEU A 11 -15.88 34.96 -9.50
CA LEU A 11 -14.78 34.07 -9.16
C LEU A 11 -15.33 32.65 -9.01
N VAL A 12 -15.04 31.79 -9.98
CA VAL A 12 -15.24 30.33 -9.87
C VAL A 12 -14.06 29.79 -9.12
N THR A 13 -14.21 29.55 -7.81
CA THR A 13 -13.24 28.78 -7.02
C THR A 13 -13.40 27.30 -7.37
N SER A 14 -12.49 26.77 -8.22
CA SER A 14 -12.37 25.33 -8.45
C SER A 14 -11.92 24.66 -7.15
N ILE A 15 -12.85 24.02 -6.48
CA ILE A 15 -12.54 23.11 -5.38
C ILE A 15 -11.98 21.85 -6.03
N CYS A 16 -10.66 21.71 -6.01
CA CYS A 16 -9.97 20.48 -6.40
C CYS A 16 -10.27 19.42 -5.33
N ASN A 17 -11.35 18.67 -5.51
CA ASN A 17 -11.61 17.46 -4.72
C ASN A 17 -10.54 16.45 -5.13
N ALA A 18 -9.53 16.25 -4.28
CA ALA A 18 -8.58 15.16 -4.39
C ALA A 18 -9.31 13.84 -4.01
N GLN A 19 -10.17 13.36 -4.91
CA GLN A 19 -10.58 11.97 -4.88
C GLN A 19 -9.35 11.15 -5.23
N ALA A 20 -8.98 10.19 -4.36
CA ALA A 20 -7.97 9.21 -4.72
C ALA A 20 -8.46 8.51 -5.98
N SER A 21 -7.82 8.80 -7.11
CA SER A 21 -8.16 8.18 -8.38
C SER A 21 -7.93 6.67 -8.27
N ALA A 22 -8.87 5.88 -8.78
CA ALA A 22 -8.63 4.45 -8.99
C ALA A 22 -7.30 4.31 -9.73
N GLY A 23 -6.35 3.51 -9.18
CA GLY A 23 -5.01 3.39 -9.75
C GLY A 23 -3.91 4.26 -9.11
N ALA A 24 -4.21 5.05 -8.07
CA ALA A 24 -3.21 5.89 -7.42
C ALA A 24 -2.02 5.09 -6.84
N CYS A 25 -2.30 3.91 -6.26
CA CYS A 25 -1.26 3.02 -5.77
C CYS A 25 -0.50 2.34 -6.91
N GLU A 26 -1.19 1.92 -7.96
CA GLU A 26 -0.65 1.18 -9.10
C GLU A 26 0.37 2.02 -9.89
N GLY A 27 0.08 3.29 -10.12
CA GLY A 27 1.01 4.23 -10.76
C GLY A 27 2.33 4.37 -9.99
N GLU A 28 2.24 4.48 -8.67
CA GLU A 28 3.42 4.58 -7.80
C GLU A 28 4.20 3.25 -7.72
N ILE A 29 3.52 2.11 -7.82
CA ILE A 29 4.17 0.79 -7.85
C ILE A 29 5.07 0.65 -9.07
N ALA A 30 4.62 1.04 -10.25
CA ALA A 30 5.44 0.96 -11.47
C ALA A 30 6.72 1.83 -11.35
N ALA A 31 6.57 3.05 -10.85
CA ALA A 31 7.68 3.97 -10.64
C ALA A 31 8.68 3.46 -9.58
N ALA A 32 8.17 2.97 -8.45
CA ALA A 32 9.00 2.43 -7.37
C ALA A 32 9.71 1.13 -7.77
N ALA A 33 9.04 0.23 -8.50
CA ALA A 33 9.63 -1.00 -9.01
C ALA A 33 10.84 -0.69 -9.91
N ALA A 34 10.70 0.26 -10.83
CA ALA A 34 11.80 0.70 -11.67
C ALA A 34 12.95 1.32 -10.86
N LYS A 35 12.64 2.23 -9.91
CA LYS A 35 13.62 2.91 -9.07
C LYS A 35 14.44 1.96 -8.21
N TYR A 36 13.82 0.96 -7.61
CA TYR A 36 14.45 0.01 -6.68
C TYR A 36 14.80 -1.34 -7.31
N GLN A 37 14.73 -1.45 -8.64
CA GLN A 37 15.07 -2.65 -9.42
C GLN A 37 14.32 -3.91 -8.94
N ILE A 38 13.06 -3.74 -8.56
CA ILE A 38 12.17 -4.84 -8.19
C ILE A 38 11.41 -5.29 -9.43
N PRO A 39 11.29 -6.61 -9.72
CA PRO A 39 10.40 -7.07 -10.77
C PRO A 39 8.97 -6.52 -10.55
N PRO A 40 8.37 -5.77 -11.50
CA PRO A 40 7.11 -5.05 -11.28
C PRO A 40 5.99 -5.96 -10.78
N GLY A 41 5.92 -7.18 -11.31
CA GLY A 41 4.92 -8.17 -10.87
C GLY A 41 5.05 -8.56 -9.40
N ILE A 42 6.26 -8.59 -8.85
CA ILE A 42 6.48 -8.90 -7.42
C ILE A 42 5.92 -7.77 -6.55
N LEU A 43 6.33 -6.53 -6.80
CA LEU A 43 5.87 -5.41 -5.98
C LEU A 43 4.35 -5.22 -6.08
N TYR A 44 3.78 -5.37 -7.28
CA TYR A 44 2.35 -5.30 -7.50
C TYR A 44 1.59 -6.43 -6.78
N SER A 45 2.09 -7.67 -6.85
CA SER A 45 1.47 -8.82 -6.18
C SER A 45 1.53 -8.73 -4.65
N VAL A 46 2.61 -8.14 -4.10
CA VAL A 46 2.68 -7.78 -2.68
C VAL A 46 1.58 -6.77 -2.36
N GLY A 47 1.46 -5.66 -3.08
CA GLY A 47 0.40 -4.68 -2.87
C GLY A 47 -1.01 -5.27 -2.95
N LEU A 48 -1.29 -6.12 -3.94
CA LEU A 48 -2.57 -6.85 -4.06
C LEU A 48 -2.83 -7.77 -2.86
N THR A 49 -1.78 -8.36 -2.29
CA THR A 49 -1.90 -9.21 -1.09
C THR A 49 -2.24 -8.38 0.14
N GLU A 50 -1.72 -7.16 0.23
CA GLU A 50 -1.94 -6.24 1.34
C GLU A 50 -3.33 -5.58 1.27
N THR A 51 -3.67 -4.95 0.16
CA THR A 51 -4.87 -4.10 0.06
C THR A 51 -5.74 -4.39 -1.15
N GLY A 52 -5.42 -5.43 -1.94
CA GLY A 52 -6.16 -5.75 -3.16
C GLY A 52 -7.64 -6.00 -2.92
N ARG A 53 -8.48 -5.19 -3.54
CA ARG A 53 -9.94 -5.31 -3.47
C ARG A 53 -10.52 -5.07 -4.86
N LYS A 54 -11.25 -6.04 -5.38
CA LYS A 54 -11.81 -5.98 -6.74
C LYS A 54 -10.74 -5.70 -7.82
N GLY A 55 -9.52 -6.25 -7.64
CA GLY A 55 -8.42 -6.09 -8.60
C GLY A 55 -7.66 -4.76 -8.51
N SER A 56 -7.93 -3.90 -7.55
CA SER A 56 -7.24 -2.62 -7.36
C SER A 56 -6.75 -2.46 -5.92
N LEU A 57 -5.64 -1.75 -5.73
CA LEU A 57 -5.10 -1.41 -4.42
C LEU A 57 -5.89 -0.26 -3.80
N GLN A 58 -5.90 -0.22 -2.46
CA GLN A 58 -6.68 0.75 -1.72
C GLN A 58 -5.76 1.70 -0.94
N PRO A 59 -5.63 2.98 -1.35
CA PRO A 59 -4.75 3.94 -0.68
C PRO A 59 -5.21 4.28 0.74
N PHE A 60 -6.51 4.20 1.00
CA PHE A 60 -7.11 4.49 2.31
C PHE A 60 -7.49 3.21 3.05
N ALA A 61 -6.70 2.14 2.84
CA ALA A 61 -6.81 0.92 3.63
C ALA A 61 -6.07 1.10 4.96
N MET A 62 -6.66 0.54 6.01
CA MET A 62 -6.06 0.43 7.33
C MET A 62 -6.37 -0.93 7.93
N ASN A 63 -5.43 -1.51 8.67
CA ASN A 63 -5.67 -2.68 9.49
C ASN A 63 -5.39 -2.31 10.96
N ILE A 64 -6.31 -2.59 11.85
CA ILE A 64 -6.16 -2.38 13.29
C ILE A 64 -6.18 -3.73 13.96
N GLU A 65 -5.01 -4.21 14.38
CA GLU A 65 -4.87 -5.48 15.12
C GLU A 65 -5.59 -6.65 14.46
N GLY A 66 -5.42 -6.80 13.14
CA GLY A 66 -6.01 -7.86 12.32
C GLY A 66 -7.38 -7.53 11.72
N LYS A 67 -8.01 -6.40 12.05
CA LYS A 67 -9.30 -5.97 11.50
C LYS A 67 -9.10 -4.96 10.38
N ALA A 68 -9.41 -5.37 9.15
CA ALA A 68 -9.32 -4.50 7.98
C ALA A 68 -10.42 -3.44 7.95
N TYR A 69 -10.04 -2.23 7.56
CA TYR A 69 -10.91 -1.09 7.35
C TYR A 69 -10.56 -0.40 6.03
N PHE A 70 -11.57 -0.03 5.24
CA PHE A 70 -11.41 0.65 3.96
C PHE A 70 -12.23 1.92 3.98
N ALA A 71 -11.56 3.06 3.94
CA ALA A 71 -12.18 4.39 3.95
C ALA A 71 -12.29 4.97 2.54
N ASN A 72 -13.04 6.07 2.45
CA ASN A 72 -13.19 6.82 1.21
C ASN A 72 -12.21 8.02 1.13
N SER A 73 -11.57 8.37 2.25
CA SER A 73 -10.63 9.50 2.31
C SER A 73 -9.54 9.27 3.37
N ALA A 74 -8.44 10.01 3.24
CA ALA A 74 -7.38 10.02 4.24
C ALA A 74 -7.88 10.55 5.59
N GLU A 75 -8.74 11.58 5.57
CA GLU A 75 -9.32 12.16 6.79
C GLU A 75 -10.08 11.11 7.61
N GLU A 76 -10.92 10.30 6.96
CA GLU A 76 -11.66 9.22 7.62
C GLU A 76 -10.70 8.18 8.25
N VAL A 77 -9.61 7.82 7.57
CA VAL A 77 -8.58 6.94 8.13
C VAL A 77 -7.92 7.57 9.34
N LEU A 78 -7.52 8.85 9.25
CA LEU A 78 -6.83 9.55 10.34
C LEU A 78 -7.70 9.71 11.59
N GLN A 79 -8.98 10.01 11.43
CA GLN A 79 -9.92 10.05 12.55
C GLN A 79 -10.01 8.69 13.26
N LYS A 80 -10.16 7.61 12.48
CA LYS A 80 -10.23 6.26 13.02
C LYS A 80 -8.90 5.79 13.61
N PHE A 81 -7.77 6.15 12.99
CA PHE A 81 -6.42 5.92 13.52
C PHE A 81 -6.26 6.56 14.92
N ALA A 82 -6.59 7.86 15.04
CA ALA A 82 -6.50 8.57 16.30
C ALA A 82 -7.38 7.92 17.40
N ALA A 83 -8.61 7.53 17.06
CA ALA A 83 -9.49 6.83 17.97
C ALA A 83 -8.94 5.47 18.42
N ALA A 84 -8.37 4.68 17.48
CA ALA A 84 -7.75 3.39 17.79
C ALA A 84 -6.52 3.56 18.70
N ARG A 85 -5.67 4.56 18.42
CA ARG A 85 -4.50 4.89 19.26
C ARG A 85 -4.90 5.31 20.66
N ALA A 86 -5.94 6.11 20.80
CA ALA A 86 -6.49 6.52 22.10
C ALA A 86 -7.04 5.32 22.92
N GLN A 87 -7.51 4.27 22.23
CA GLN A 87 -7.94 3.00 22.84
C GLN A 87 -6.79 2.02 23.12
N GLY A 88 -5.54 2.41 22.84
CA GLY A 88 -4.36 1.61 23.12
C GLY A 88 -3.92 0.65 22.00
N ALA A 89 -4.57 0.69 20.82
CA ALA A 89 -4.14 -0.14 19.70
C ALA A 89 -2.70 0.19 19.30
N LYS A 90 -1.87 -0.85 19.15
CA LYS A 90 -0.45 -0.72 18.79
C LYS A 90 -0.18 -1.06 17.34
N LEU A 91 -0.69 -2.20 16.87
CA LEU A 91 -0.42 -2.68 15.52
C LEU A 91 -1.47 -2.12 14.56
N ILE A 92 -1.10 -1.06 13.86
CA ILE A 92 -1.95 -0.41 12.85
C ILE A 92 -1.15 -0.32 11.56
N ASP A 93 -1.69 -0.93 10.49
CA ASP A 93 -1.11 -0.90 9.15
C ASP A 93 -1.84 0.13 8.29
N LEU A 94 -1.12 0.90 7.48
CA LEU A 94 -1.65 2.04 6.73
C LEU A 94 -1.28 2.01 5.25
N GLY A 95 -2.22 2.40 4.41
CA GLY A 95 -2.03 2.74 3.00
C GLY A 95 -1.88 1.57 2.06
N CYS A 96 -1.49 1.85 0.82
CA CYS A 96 -1.40 0.92 -0.32
C CYS A 96 -0.69 -0.40 0.01
N MET A 97 0.39 -0.33 0.76
CA MET A 97 1.30 -1.43 1.06
C MET A 97 1.24 -1.86 2.52
N GLN A 98 0.24 -1.42 3.28
CA GLN A 98 -0.03 -1.77 4.69
C GLN A 98 1.23 -1.67 5.57
N ILE A 99 1.84 -0.49 5.57
CA ILE A 99 3.02 -0.25 6.40
C ILE A 99 2.60 -0.12 7.87
N ASN A 100 3.18 -0.94 8.73
CA ASN A 100 2.86 -0.96 10.15
C ASN A 100 3.40 0.29 10.86
N TYR A 101 2.51 1.04 11.49
CA TYR A 101 2.86 2.28 12.19
C TYR A 101 3.79 2.06 13.38
N TYR A 102 3.62 0.98 14.14
CA TYR A 102 4.44 0.71 15.33
C TYR A 102 5.91 0.46 14.98
N PHE A 103 6.17 -0.28 13.90
CA PHE A 103 7.53 -0.65 13.51
C PHE A 103 8.19 0.34 12.55
N HIS A 104 7.40 1.10 11.80
CA HIS A 104 7.92 1.90 10.69
C HIS A 104 7.47 3.36 10.71
N GLY A 105 6.61 3.76 11.64
CA GLY A 105 6.03 5.11 11.69
C GLY A 105 7.08 6.22 11.83
N GLU A 106 8.19 5.96 12.50
CA GLU A 106 9.31 6.90 12.65
C GLU A 106 9.99 7.31 11.33
N ASN A 107 9.78 6.54 10.26
CA ASN A 107 10.31 6.83 8.92
C ASN A 107 9.43 7.79 8.11
N PHE A 108 8.34 8.27 8.69
CA PHE A 108 7.38 9.19 8.09
C PHE A 108 7.18 10.41 9.01
N ALA A 109 6.92 11.55 8.43
CA ALA A 109 6.66 12.76 9.20
C ALA A 109 5.34 12.69 10.00
N SER A 110 4.38 11.91 9.52
CA SER A 110 3.07 11.76 10.16
C SER A 110 2.32 10.52 9.64
N PRO A 111 1.25 10.06 10.33
CA PRO A 111 0.35 9.05 9.79
C PRO A 111 -0.31 9.46 8.45
N ASP A 112 -0.52 10.75 8.22
CA ASP A 112 -1.01 11.26 6.94
C ASP A 112 -0.01 11.01 5.81
N GLU A 113 1.29 11.21 6.06
CA GLU A 113 2.32 10.87 5.07
C GLU A 113 2.35 9.37 4.76
N MET A 114 2.02 8.50 5.71
CA MET A 114 1.89 7.06 5.47
C MET A 114 0.70 6.71 4.56
N LEU A 115 -0.31 7.57 4.47
CA LEU A 115 -1.46 7.41 3.56
C LEU A 115 -1.21 7.99 2.18
N ASN A 116 -0.16 8.78 1.99
CA ASN A 116 0.23 9.27 0.68
C ASN A 116 0.72 8.08 -0.19
N PRO A 117 0.07 7.76 -1.32
CA PRO A 117 0.39 6.59 -2.12
C PRO A 117 1.87 6.51 -2.52
N ARG A 118 2.44 7.64 -2.98
CA ARG A 118 3.84 7.71 -3.38
C ARG A 118 4.79 7.37 -2.25
N LYS A 119 4.61 8.00 -1.07
CA LYS A 119 5.48 7.79 0.09
C LYS A 119 5.35 6.38 0.65
N ASN A 120 4.13 5.87 0.72
CA ASN A 120 3.83 4.54 1.20
C ASN A 120 4.46 3.45 0.31
N VAL A 121 4.23 3.54 -1.00
CA VAL A 121 4.77 2.57 -1.97
C VAL A 121 6.29 2.68 -2.08
N GLU A 122 6.85 3.89 -2.09
CA GLU A 122 8.29 4.09 -2.15
C GLU A 122 9.00 3.51 -0.92
N TYR A 123 8.44 3.72 0.28
CA TYR A 123 8.96 3.11 1.50
C TYR A 123 8.93 1.58 1.43
N ALA A 124 7.79 1.01 1.05
CA ALA A 124 7.62 -0.44 0.92
C ALA A 124 8.60 -1.05 -0.10
N ALA A 125 8.77 -0.41 -1.24
CA ALA A 125 9.71 -0.86 -2.27
C ALA A 125 11.16 -0.85 -1.75
N ARG A 126 11.59 0.23 -1.10
CA ARG A 126 12.91 0.31 -0.47
C ARG A 126 13.10 -0.78 0.59
N PHE A 127 12.10 -1.00 1.43
CA PHE A 127 12.14 -2.04 2.46
C PHE A 127 12.24 -3.44 1.84
N LEU A 128 11.44 -3.74 0.83
CA LEU A 128 11.47 -5.03 0.12
C LEU A 128 12.81 -5.25 -0.61
N SER A 129 13.36 -4.22 -1.26
CA SER A 129 14.68 -4.27 -1.90
C SER A 129 15.79 -4.56 -0.89
N ASN A 130 15.75 -3.91 0.28
CA ASN A 130 16.70 -4.16 1.36
C ASN A 130 16.59 -5.60 1.92
N LEU A 131 15.38 -6.14 2.00
CA LEU A 131 15.19 -7.55 2.37
C LEU A 131 15.75 -8.50 1.31
N HIS A 132 15.56 -8.19 0.02
CA HIS A 132 16.14 -8.98 -1.06
C HIS A 132 17.68 -8.99 -1.01
N ALA A 133 18.28 -7.83 -0.78
CA ALA A 133 19.75 -7.74 -0.65
C ALA A 133 20.31 -8.57 0.51
N ARG A 134 19.53 -8.80 1.59
CA ARG A 134 19.94 -9.61 2.74
C ARG A 134 19.66 -11.10 2.58
N HIS A 135 18.66 -11.47 1.78
CA HIS A 135 18.15 -12.84 1.71
C HIS A 135 18.29 -13.48 0.33
N GLU A 136 18.90 -12.77 -0.64
CA GLU A 136 19.28 -13.22 -1.98
C GLU A 136 18.13 -13.68 -2.91
N THR A 137 16.94 -13.94 -2.37
CA THR A 137 15.78 -14.36 -3.17
C THR A 137 14.56 -13.50 -2.91
N TRP A 138 13.78 -13.22 -3.96
CA TRP A 138 12.51 -12.52 -3.82
C TRP A 138 11.50 -13.27 -2.95
N THR A 139 11.52 -14.60 -2.98
CA THR A 139 10.65 -15.42 -2.12
C THR A 139 10.92 -15.15 -0.63
N MET A 140 12.19 -15.13 -0.23
CA MET A 140 12.55 -14.82 1.14
C MET A 140 12.29 -13.36 1.51
N ALA A 141 12.57 -12.43 0.60
CA ALA A 141 12.26 -11.01 0.81
C ALA A 141 10.76 -10.79 1.07
N VAL A 142 9.91 -11.39 0.25
CA VAL A 142 8.44 -11.36 0.39
C VAL A 142 7.99 -12.01 1.70
N ALA A 143 8.56 -13.15 2.07
CA ALA A 143 8.27 -13.81 3.33
C ALA A 143 8.57 -12.91 4.54
N ARG A 144 9.75 -12.29 4.54
CA ARG A 144 10.22 -11.40 5.61
C ARG A 144 9.49 -10.06 5.66
N TYR A 145 8.99 -9.59 4.53
CA TYR A 145 8.18 -8.37 4.45
C TYR A 145 6.95 -8.45 5.36
N HIS A 146 6.25 -9.57 5.33
CA HIS A 146 4.99 -9.75 6.06
C HIS A 146 5.20 -10.21 7.52
N ALA A 147 6.04 -11.21 7.73
CA ALA A 147 6.04 -11.96 8.99
C ALA A 147 7.36 -11.91 9.77
N GLY A 148 8.32 -11.10 9.33
CA GLY A 148 9.63 -11.02 9.99
C GLY A 148 10.39 -12.36 10.03
N PRO A 149 11.40 -12.54 10.91
CA PRO A 149 12.31 -13.68 10.85
C PRO A 149 11.69 -14.80 11.64
N ASN A 150 10.97 -15.30 12.17
CA ASN A 150 10.67 -16.45 13.03
C ASN A 150 9.19 -16.89 13.00
N ASN A 151 8.55 -16.72 11.84
CA ASN A 151 7.13 -17.09 11.69
C ASN A 151 6.89 -17.82 10.36
N ASP A 152 7.48 -18.99 10.21
CA ASP A 152 7.43 -19.77 8.98
C ASP A 152 6.01 -20.09 8.48
N PRO A 153 5.02 -20.44 9.31
CA PRO A 153 3.67 -20.68 8.82
C PRO A 153 3.03 -19.42 8.20
N ALA A 154 3.20 -18.24 8.82
CA ALA A 154 2.68 -16.99 8.28
C ALA A 154 3.42 -16.58 7.00
N GLN A 155 4.74 -16.78 6.97
CA GLN A 155 5.58 -16.54 5.80
C GLN A 155 5.13 -17.40 4.61
N LYS A 156 4.97 -18.72 4.77
CA LYS A 156 4.51 -19.64 3.73
C LYS A 156 3.15 -19.20 3.18
N LYS A 157 2.19 -18.98 4.07
CA LYS A 157 0.83 -18.54 3.68
C LYS A 157 0.86 -17.23 2.88
N TYR A 158 1.66 -16.27 3.31
CA TYR A 158 1.79 -14.99 2.63
C TYR A 158 2.44 -15.12 1.25
N VAL A 159 3.56 -15.82 1.14
CA VAL A 159 4.25 -16.10 -0.13
C VAL A 159 3.30 -16.75 -1.13
N CYS A 160 2.51 -17.73 -0.70
CA CYS A 160 1.56 -18.41 -1.58
C CYS A 160 0.45 -17.48 -2.09
N ARG A 161 -0.01 -16.52 -1.29
CA ARG A 161 -0.94 -15.48 -1.74
C ARG A 161 -0.30 -14.54 -2.76
N VAL A 162 0.96 -14.16 -2.55
CA VAL A 162 1.70 -13.32 -3.51
C VAL A 162 1.91 -14.07 -4.84
N ILE A 163 2.27 -15.35 -4.81
CA ILE A 163 2.38 -16.18 -6.01
C ILE A 163 1.03 -16.29 -6.74
N ALA A 164 -0.06 -16.51 -6.01
CA ALA A 164 -1.39 -16.55 -6.61
C ALA A 164 -1.76 -15.24 -7.32
N ASN A 165 -1.47 -14.08 -6.70
CA ASN A 165 -1.66 -12.77 -7.33
C ASN A 165 -0.75 -12.57 -8.54
N LEU A 166 0.51 -13.01 -8.47
CA LEU A 166 1.46 -12.93 -9.58
C LEU A 166 0.95 -13.71 -10.82
N VAL A 167 0.37 -14.87 -10.59
CA VAL A 167 -0.23 -15.68 -11.66
C VAL A 167 -1.52 -15.05 -12.18
N ALA A 168 -2.40 -14.63 -11.29
CA ALA A 168 -3.69 -14.01 -11.64
C ALA A 168 -3.53 -12.72 -12.46
N THR A 169 -2.44 -11.99 -12.27
CA THR A 169 -2.12 -10.75 -12.99
C THR A 169 -1.30 -10.96 -14.27
N GLY A 170 -0.97 -12.21 -14.60
CA GLY A 170 -0.20 -12.55 -15.82
C GLY A 170 1.31 -12.29 -15.70
N TYR A 171 1.82 -11.89 -14.55
CA TYR A 171 3.25 -11.67 -14.32
C TYR A 171 4.03 -12.96 -14.04
N GLY A 172 3.34 -14.09 -13.85
CA GLY A 172 3.96 -15.37 -13.57
C GLY A 172 3.07 -16.55 -13.95
N LYS A 173 3.58 -17.75 -13.68
CA LYS A 173 2.84 -19.01 -13.85
C LYS A 173 3.13 -19.95 -12.68
N TRP A 174 2.22 -20.85 -12.38
CA TRP A 174 2.48 -21.92 -11.43
C TRP A 174 3.57 -22.84 -11.99
N THR A 175 4.61 -23.04 -11.21
CA THR A 175 5.65 -24.04 -11.46
C THR A 175 5.41 -25.27 -10.55
N PRO A 176 5.94 -26.45 -10.89
CA PRO A 176 5.86 -27.62 -9.99
C PRO A 176 6.33 -27.32 -8.57
N ASN A 177 7.47 -26.62 -8.45
CA ASN A 177 8.01 -26.23 -7.14
C ASN A 177 7.08 -25.28 -6.36
N ALA A 178 6.53 -24.24 -7.03
CA ALA A 178 5.59 -23.34 -6.39
C ALA A 178 4.30 -24.04 -5.96
N SER A 179 3.78 -24.93 -6.80
CA SER A 179 2.58 -25.74 -6.46
C SER A 179 2.83 -26.66 -5.27
N SER A 180 3.95 -27.37 -5.25
CA SER A 180 4.33 -28.24 -4.13
C SER A 180 4.58 -27.46 -2.83
N PHE A 181 5.21 -26.28 -2.92
CA PHE A 181 5.44 -25.41 -1.76
C PHE A 181 4.13 -24.89 -1.14
N CYS A 182 3.13 -24.59 -1.98
CA CYS A 182 1.87 -23.97 -1.53
C CYS A 182 0.75 -24.96 -1.18
N GLN A 183 0.94 -26.25 -1.37
CA GLN A 183 0.08 -27.30 -0.85
C GLN A 183 0.47 -27.61 0.60
#